data_4ea17cb19d8f6531d1a902c6770b845e
#
_entry.id   4ea17cb19d8f6531d1a902c6770b845e
#
_cell.length_a   1.000
_cell.length_b   1.000
_cell.length_c   1.000
_cell.angle_alpha   90.00
_cell.angle_beta   90.00
_cell.angle_gamma   90.00
#
_symmetry.space_group_name_H-M   'P 1'
#
loop_
_entity.id
_entity.type
_entity.pdbx_description
1 polymer ?
#
loop_
_entity_poly.entity_id
_entity_poly.type
_entity_poly.pdbx_seq_one_letter_code
_entity_poly.pdbx_strand_id
1 'polypeptide(L)'
;MGGTSVIVGVGIDVVDIARFARRIEANPRLGERLFSAEELGLRPESMAARFAAKEALAKALGAPVGLRWTDAWVVRDSTGRPHLRTQGTVRARADELGVAHLHVSLSHDAGIASAVVIAESG
;
A
#
# COMPACT_ATOMS: atom_id res chain seq x y z
N MET A 1 26.92 14.17 -10.44
CA MET A 1 27.16 13.04 -9.56
C MET A 1 26.01 12.90 -8.58
N GLY A 2 25.38 11.75 -8.56
CA GLY A 2 24.32 11.48 -7.60
C GLY A 2 24.87 11.21 -6.21
N GLY A 3 24.14 11.60 -5.19
CA GLY A 3 24.41 11.20 -3.83
C GLY A 3 24.12 9.71 -3.61
N THR A 4 24.53 9.20 -2.47
CA THR A 4 24.17 7.85 -2.05
C THR A 4 22.69 7.82 -1.66
N SER A 5 21.92 6.88 -2.21
CA SER A 5 20.54 6.68 -1.78
C SER A 5 20.52 5.98 -0.42
N VAL A 6 19.52 6.29 0.39
CA VAL A 6 19.35 5.71 1.71
C VAL A 6 17.91 5.21 1.89
N ILE A 7 17.75 4.23 2.75
CA ILE A 7 16.43 3.81 3.18
C ILE A 7 15.86 4.87 4.10
N VAL A 8 14.75 5.46 3.71
CA VAL A 8 14.07 6.50 4.48
C VAL A 8 13.08 5.89 5.47
N GLY A 9 12.43 4.80 5.07
CA GLY A 9 11.45 4.13 5.92
C GLY A 9 11.12 2.73 5.44
N VAL A 10 10.67 1.92 6.38
CA VAL A 10 10.23 0.55 6.10
C VAL A 10 8.89 0.34 6.81
N GLY A 11 7.94 -0.24 6.10
CA GLY A 11 6.65 -0.61 6.67
C GLY A 11 6.32 -2.06 6.38
N ILE A 12 5.66 -2.70 7.31
CA ILE A 12 5.15 -4.05 7.14
C ILE A 12 3.76 -4.12 7.74
N ASP A 13 2.89 -4.89 7.14
CA ASP A 13 1.55 -5.10 7.66
C ASP A 13 1.07 -6.51 7.34
N VAL A 14 0.21 -7.04 8.21
CA VAL A 14 -0.45 -8.33 8.04
C VAL A 14 -1.94 -8.15 8.23
N VAL A 15 -2.74 -8.84 7.43
CA VAL A 15 -4.20 -8.72 7.42
C VAL A 15 -4.81 -10.11 7.39
N ASP A 16 -5.74 -10.38 8.31
CA ASP A 16 -6.55 -11.59 8.27
C ASP A 16 -7.56 -11.43 7.12
N ILE A 17 -7.44 -12.27 6.09
CA ILE A 17 -8.23 -12.13 4.86
C ILE A 17 -9.73 -12.28 5.12
N ALA A 18 -10.12 -13.29 5.86
CA ALA A 18 -11.54 -13.56 6.13
C ALA A 18 -12.17 -12.44 6.96
N ARG A 19 -11.48 -11.97 7.98
CA ARG A 19 -11.96 -10.87 8.82
C ARG A 19 -12.08 -9.58 8.02
N PHE A 20 -11.11 -9.29 7.17
CA PHE A 20 -11.14 -8.11 6.32
C PHE A 20 -12.31 -8.17 5.35
N ALA A 21 -12.53 -9.31 4.69
CA ALA A 21 -13.64 -9.50 3.76
C ALA A 21 -14.99 -9.27 4.45
N ARG A 22 -15.17 -9.79 5.68
CA ARG A 22 -16.39 -9.57 6.45
C ARG A 22 -16.63 -8.11 6.78
N ARG A 23 -15.56 -7.38 7.11
CA ARG A 23 -15.67 -5.94 7.42
C ARG A 23 -16.09 -5.13 6.20
N ILE A 24 -15.53 -5.45 5.04
CA ILE A 24 -15.89 -4.77 3.79
C ILE A 24 -17.34 -5.07 3.41
N GLU A 25 -17.79 -6.32 3.53
CA GLU A 25 -19.18 -6.70 3.27
C GLU A 25 -20.15 -5.97 4.20
N ALA A 26 -19.80 -5.89 5.49
CA ALA A 26 -20.65 -5.26 6.48
C ALA A 26 -20.71 -3.73 6.35
N ASN A 27 -19.70 -3.13 5.73
CA ASN A 27 -19.61 -1.68 5.60
C ASN A 27 -19.05 -1.28 4.23
N PRO A 28 -19.93 -1.18 3.20
CA PRO A 28 -19.49 -0.80 1.85
C PRO A 28 -18.80 0.57 1.78
N ARG A 29 -19.16 1.50 2.66
CA ARG A 29 -18.50 2.81 2.70
C ARG A 29 -17.02 2.70 3.09
N LEU A 30 -16.68 1.73 3.91
CA LEU A 30 -15.29 1.48 4.26
C LEU A 30 -14.51 1.09 3.00
N GLY A 31 -15.06 0.22 2.18
CA GLY A 31 -14.43 -0.17 0.91
C GLY A 31 -14.17 1.03 0.01
N GLU A 32 -15.15 1.93 -0.11
CA GLU A 32 -15.02 3.14 -0.93
C GLU A 32 -13.94 4.10 -0.41
N ARG A 33 -13.73 4.14 0.91
CA ARG A 33 -12.68 4.98 1.51
C ARG A 33 -11.30 4.41 1.31
N LEU A 34 -11.18 3.07 1.27
CA LEU A 34 -9.89 2.39 1.21
C LEU A 34 -9.43 2.14 -0.23
N PHE A 35 -10.35 1.94 -1.14
CA PHE A 35 -10.05 1.46 -2.50
C PHE A 35 -10.74 2.29 -3.57
N SER A 36 -10.08 2.37 -4.73
CA SER A 36 -10.70 2.88 -5.93
C SER A 36 -11.76 1.88 -6.44
N ALA A 37 -12.62 2.32 -7.37
CA ALA A 37 -13.61 1.45 -7.97
C ALA A 37 -12.97 0.22 -8.64
N GLU A 38 -11.80 0.39 -9.24
CA GLU A 38 -11.08 -0.71 -9.90
C GLU A 38 -10.58 -1.75 -8.90
N GLU A 39 -10.10 -1.30 -7.74
CA GLU A 39 -9.62 -2.20 -6.69
C GLU A 39 -10.75 -2.99 -6.04
N LEU A 40 -11.95 -2.40 -5.94
CA LEU A 40 -13.11 -3.04 -5.32
C LEU A 40 -13.62 -4.28 -6.06
N GLY A 41 -13.27 -4.43 -7.33
CA GLY A 41 -13.65 -5.59 -8.13
C GLY A 41 -12.74 -6.80 -7.96
N LEU A 42 -11.72 -6.72 -7.13
CA LEU A 42 -10.73 -7.78 -6.96
C LEU A 42 -11.22 -8.85 -5.98
N ARG A 43 -10.56 -10.01 -6.03
CA ARG A 43 -10.81 -11.11 -5.11
C ARG A 43 -10.42 -10.70 -3.68
N PRO A 44 -11.05 -11.29 -2.64
CA PRO A 44 -10.78 -10.91 -1.26
C PRO A 44 -9.31 -10.95 -0.85
N GLU A 45 -8.56 -11.98 -1.25
CA GLU A 45 -7.14 -12.08 -0.93
C GLU A 45 -6.31 -10.98 -1.61
N SER A 46 -6.70 -10.59 -2.83
CA SER A 46 -6.03 -9.49 -3.53
C SER A 46 -6.34 -8.15 -2.89
N MET A 47 -7.59 -7.93 -2.47
CA MET A 47 -7.97 -6.71 -1.76
C MET A 47 -7.25 -6.61 -0.42
N ALA A 48 -7.20 -7.71 0.34
CA ALA A 48 -6.52 -7.74 1.63
C ALA A 48 -5.02 -7.47 1.48
N ALA A 49 -4.37 -8.04 0.47
CA ALA A 49 -2.95 -7.78 0.20
C ALA A 49 -2.70 -6.32 -0.18
N ARG A 50 -3.60 -5.73 -0.97
CA ARG A 50 -3.50 -4.31 -1.33
C ARG A 50 -3.75 -3.39 -0.15
N PHE A 51 -4.66 -3.76 0.74
CA PHE A 51 -4.85 -3.01 1.98
C PHE A 51 -3.60 -3.09 2.85
N ALA A 52 -3.00 -4.27 2.99
CA ALA A 52 -1.74 -4.44 3.70
C ALA A 52 -0.64 -3.55 3.10
N ALA A 53 -0.58 -3.44 1.76
CA ALA A 53 0.39 -2.58 1.08
C ALA A 53 0.17 -1.10 1.42
N LYS A 54 -1.09 -0.65 1.46
CA LYS A 54 -1.41 0.74 1.82
C LYS A 54 -1.03 1.06 3.26
N GLU A 55 -1.30 0.13 4.19
CA GLU A 55 -0.90 0.26 5.59
C GLU A 55 0.63 0.26 5.74
N ALA A 56 1.31 -0.66 5.04
CA ALA A 56 2.76 -0.73 5.06
C ALA A 56 3.39 0.55 4.51
N LEU A 57 2.81 1.09 3.43
CA LEU A 57 3.25 2.36 2.86
C LEU A 57 3.12 3.50 3.86
N ALA A 58 1.98 3.61 4.53
CA ALA A 58 1.78 4.63 5.54
C ALA A 58 2.84 4.53 6.65
N LYS A 59 3.16 3.33 7.11
CA LYS A 59 4.22 3.11 8.11
C LYS A 59 5.58 3.52 7.57
N ALA A 60 5.90 3.18 6.32
CA ALA A 60 7.17 3.56 5.70
C ALA A 60 7.32 5.08 5.58
N LEU A 61 6.21 5.81 5.48
CA LEU A 61 6.19 7.27 5.41
C LEU A 61 6.02 7.94 6.80
N GLY A 62 6.16 7.16 7.88
CA GLY A 62 6.10 7.68 9.24
C GLY A 62 4.70 7.79 9.83
N ALA A 63 3.72 7.15 9.22
CA ALA A 63 2.33 7.10 9.64
C ALA A 63 1.74 8.49 9.95
N PRO A 64 1.87 9.47 9.04
CA PRO A 64 1.33 10.81 9.29
C PRO A 64 -0.20 10.79 9.24
N VAL A 65 -0.81 11.78 9.89
CA VAL A 65 -2.25 11.98 9.75
C VAL A 65 -2.55 12.61 8.38
N GLY A 66 -3.76 12.36 7.87
CA GLY A 66 -4.24 13.03 6.66
C GLY A 66 -3.93 12.33 5.35
N LEU A 67 -3.30 11.15 5.36
CA LEU A 67 -3.14 10.37 4.13
C LEU A 67 -4.48 9.80 3.67
N ARG A 68 -4.78 9.97 2.39
CA ARG A 68 -5.95 9.35 1.78
C ARG A 68 -5.57 7.99 1.20
N TRP A 69 -6.31 6.95 1.58
CA TRP A 69 -6.05 5.58 1.14
C TRP A 69 -6.12 5.41 -0.37
N THR A 70 -6.99 6.18 -1.03
CA THR A 70 -7.15 6.13 -2.49
C THR A 70 -6.03 6.87 -3.23
N ASP A 71 -5.14 7.55 -2.52
CA ASP A 71 -3.98 8.21 -3.12
C ASP A 71 -2.79 7.27 -3.32
N ALA A 72 -2.97 5.98 -3.05
CA ALA A 72 -1.97 4.95 -3.33
C ALA A 72 -2.68 3.68 -3.81
N TRP A 73 -2.09 3.02 -4.79
CA TRP A 73 -2.63 1.74 -5.28
C TRP A 73 -1.50 0.91 -5.87
N VAL A 74 -1.77 -0.39 -5.99
CA VAL A 74 -0.80 -1.34 -6.55
C VAL A 74 -1.17 -1.64 -8.00
N VAL A 75 -0.19 -1.58 -8.89
CA VAL A 75 -0.31 -2.08 -10.25
C VAL A 75 0.69 -3.21 -10.45
N ARG A 76 0.37 -4.15 -11.34
CA ARG A 76 1.31 -5.20 -11.70
C ARG A 76 1.85 -4.94 -13.10
N ASP A 77 3.16 -5.12 -13.27
CA ASP A 77 3.77 -4.99 -14.59
C ASP A 77 3.53 -6.27 -15.42
N SER A 78 4.09 -6.31 -16.62
CA SER A 78 3.92 -7.45 -17.54
C SER A 78 4.48 -8.77 -17.00
N THR A 79 5.39 -8.70 -16.01
CA THR A 79 5.95 -9.89 -15.36
C THR A 79 5.14 -10.33 -14.13
N GLY A 80 4.12 -9.55 -13.75
CA GLY A 80 3.33 -9.80 -12.55
C GLY A 80 3.91 -9.15 -11.29
N ARG A 81 5.02 -8.43 -11.39
CA ARG A 81 5.65 -7.75 -10.25
C ARG A 81 4.79 -6.56 -9.82
N PRO A 82 4.50 -6.42 -8.52
CA PRO A 82 3.72 -5.28 -8.03
C PRO A 82 4.57 -4.00 -7.95
N HIS A 83 3.92 -2.88 -8.23
CA HIS A 83 4.48 -1.54 -8.09
C HIS A 83 3.46 -0.65 -7.41
N LEU A 84 3.93 0.24 -6.53
CA LEU A 84 3.08 1.24 -5.92
C LEU A 84 3.00 2.48 -6.79
N ARG A 85 1.78 2.95 -7.02
CA ARG A 85 1.50 4.24 -7.64
C ARG A 85 0.97 5.17 -6.58
N THR A 86 1.34 6.43 -6.64
CA THR A 86 0.95 7.42 -5.65
C THR A 86 0.52 8.71 -6.32
N GLN A 87 -0.36 9.44 -5.62
CA GLN A 87 -0.79 10.78 -6.02
C GLN A 87 -1.15 11.57 -4.76
N GLY A 88 -1.55 12.81 -4.91
CA GLY A 88 -2.14 13.62 -3.86
C GLY A 88 -1.39 13.60 -2.54
N THR A 89 -2.10 13.25 -1.48
CA THR A 89 -1.57 13.31 -0.10
C THR A 89 -0.38 12.39 0.13
N VAL A 90 -0.39 11.22 -0.48
CA VAL A 90 0.70 10.24 -0.35
C VAL A 90 1.95 10.73 -1.08
N ARG A 91 1.78 11.23 -2.30
CA ARG A 91 2.89 11.78 -3.07
C ARG A 91 3.52 12.98 -2.36
N ALA A 92 2.70 13.87 -1.83
CA ALA A 92 3.18 15.03 -1.10
C ALA A 92 4.03 14.63 0.10
N ARG A 93 3.57 13.63 0.85
CA ARG A 93 4.33 13.15 2.02
C ARG A 93 5.65 12.49 1.61
N ALA A 94 5.64 11.69 0.55
CA ALA A 94 6.86 11.08 0.03
C ALA A 94 7.87 12.15 -0.38
N ASP A 95 7.40 13.20 -1.06
CA ASP A 95 8.25 14.31 -1.48
C ASP A 95 8.85 15.05 -0.27
N GLU A 96 8.06 15.29 0.78
CA GLU A 96 8.56 15.91 2.02
C GLU A 96 9.74 15.12 2.62
N LEU A 97 9.67 13.81 2.54
CA LEU A 97 10.70 12.92 3.10
C LEU A 97 11.87 12.66 2.16
N GLY A 98 11.82 13.19 0.94
CA GLY A 98 12.85 12.95 -0.06
C GLY A 98 12.81 11.53 -0.65
N VAL A 99 11.66 10.89 -0.61
CA VAL A 99 11.48 9.53 -1.17
C VAL A 99 11.39 9.62 -2.69
N ALA A 100 12.29 8.95 -3.38
CA ALA A 100 12.30 8.87 -4.83
C ALA A 100 11.83 7.52 -5.34
N HIS A 101 11.99 6.46 -4.56
CA HIS A 101 11.65 5.11 -4.96
C HIS A 101 10.86 4.39 -3.86
N LEU A 102 9.83 3.67 -4.28
CA LEU A 102 9.06 2.81 -3.39
C LEU A 102 9.18 1.38 -3.91
N HIS A 103 9.50 0.46 -3.02
CA HIS A 103 9.58 -0.95 -3.31
C HIS A 103 8.50 -1.66 -2.51
N VAL A 104 7.79 -2.59 -3.13
CA VAL A 104 6.70 -3.31 -2.47
C VAL A 104 6.79 -4.80 -2.77
N SER A 105 6.51 -5.61 -1.78
CA SER A 105 6.32 -7.05 -1.95
C SER A 105 5.06 -7.47 -1.21
N LEU A 106 4.30 -8.34 -1.83
CA LEU A 106 3.03 -8.84 -1.31
C LEU A 106 3.11 -10.35 -1.18
N SER A 107 2.44 -10.88 -0.16
CA SER A 107 2.30 -12.32 0.01
C SER A 107 0.98 -12.64 0.67
N HIS A 108 0.42 -13.83 0.40
CA HIS A 108 -0.69 -14.34 1.16
C HIS A 108 -0.56 -15.85 1.31
N ASP A 109 -0.84 -16.33 2.50
CA ASP A 109 -0.79 -17.74 2.83
C ASP A 109 -1.55 -17.97 4.14
N ALA A 110 -2.10 -19.14 4.31
CA ALA A 110 -2.77 -19.55 5.55
C ALA A 110 -3.84 -18.55 6.02
N GLY A 111 -4.56 -17.92 5.11
CA GLY A 111 -5.60 -16.95 5.46
C GLY A 111 -5.09 -15.57 5.83
N ILE A 112 -3.80 -15.31 5.66
CA ILE A 112 -3.16 -14.04 6.00
C ILE A 112 -2.60 -13.41 4.72
N ALA A 113 -2.83 -12.12 4.53
CA ALA A 113 -2.15 -11.32 3.53
C ALA A 113 -1.12 -10.44 4.22
N SER A 114 0.02 -10.24 3.58
CA SER A 114 1.08 -9.39 4.13
C SER A 114 1.71 -8.55 3.04
N ALA A 115 2.31 -7.44 3.46
CA ALA A 115 3.02 -6.55 2.56
C ALA A 115 4.21 -5.94 3.28
N VAL A 116 5.27 -5.68 2.54
CA VAL A 116 6.39 -4.86 2.99
C VAL A 116 6.57 -3.73 1.99
N VAL A 117 6.86 -2.54 2.48
CA VAL A 117 7.18 -1.37 1.67
C VAL A 117 8.49 -0.78 2.17
N ILE A 118 9.38 -0.50 1.24
CA ILE A 118 10.65 0.16 1.50
C ILE A 118 10.63 1.48 0.74
N ALA A 119 10.84 2.58 1.46
CA ALA A 119 10.93 3.92 0.89
C ALA A 119 12.39 4.32 0.85
N GLU A 120 12.86 4.71 -0.32
CA GLU A 120 14.27 5.00 -0.58
C GLU A 120 14.42 6.39 -1.21
N SER A 121 15.45 7.14 -0.81
CA SER A 121 15.78 8.44 -1.40
C SER A 121 16.42 8.27 -2.78
N GLY A 122 16.45 9.34 -3.52
CA GLY A 122 17.04 9.34 -4.84
C GLY A 122 18.55 9.33 -4.92
#